data_d65aff14e854c17d3830cdee0718d84a
#
_entry.id   d65aff14e854c17d3830cdee0718d84a
#
_cell.length_a   1.000
_cell.length_b   1.000
_cell.length_c   1.000
_cell.angle_alpha   90.00
_cell.angle_beta   90.00
_cell.angle_gamma   90.00
#
_symmetry.space_group_name_H-M   'P 1'
#
loop_
_entity.id
_entity.type
_entity.pdbx_description
1 polymer ?
#
loop_
_entity_poly.entity_id
_entity_poly.type
_entity_poly.pdbx_seq_one_letter_code
_entity_poly.pdbx_strand_id
1 'polypeptide(L)'
;MKIARIVVAALAVVLLAGCAKKEKEAGGAAGTGAPAIGDAIVQGSIGDVSGFLTAVTSDSASHTAGAYVFNGLVRYDKDLKLEGELAESWEVSPDGKKITFHLRKGVRWQDGTPFTSEDVLFTYRKMIDPNTPTAYAEDFKQVTRAEAPDPHTFVVEYEKPFAPALASWGMHVLPKHLLEEYPDISKSPLNKKPVGTGPFRFLEWKTGAKTVFEANPDYFEGRPYLSRVVTRVIPDPATMFLELKSGGIDMMGLTPIQYTRQTETEEFRKSFNKYRYLSFGYTCLGFRLSHPLFSNRRVRQAFA
;
A
#
# COMPACT_ATOMS: atom_id res chain seq x y z
N MET A 1 50.15 43.14 27.81
CA MET A 1 50.00 41.66 27.98
C MET A 1 48.78 41.20 28.81
N LYS A 2 47.78 42.07 29.16
CA LYS A 2 46.60 41.65 29.94
C LYS A 2 45.30 41.57 29.14
N ILE A 3 45.24 42.12 27.92
CA ILE A 3 44.05 42.16 27.08
C ILE A 3 43.90 40.89 26.22
N ALA A 4 45.00 40.21 25.87
CA ALA A 4 44.97 39.00 25.04
C ALA A 4 44.46 37.74 25.78
N ARG A 5 44.41 37.74 27.12
CA ARG A 5 43.90 36.59 27.91
C ARG A 5 42.40 36.56 28.13
N ILE A 6 41.71 37.70 27.93
CA ILE A 6 40.25 37.80 28.12
C ILE A 6 39.50 37.38 26.85
N VAL A 7 40.10 37.56 25.66
CA VAL A 7 39.44 37.21 24.39
C VAL A 7 39.47 35.69 24.15
N VAL A 8 40.47 34.96 24.66
CA VAL A 8 40.55 33.52 24.52
C VAL A 8 39.57 32.77 25.45
N ALA A 9 39.25 33.36 26.61
CA ALA A 9 38.25 32.76 27.53
C ALA A 9 36.80 32.94 27.05
N ALA A 10 36.50 34.00 26.29
CA ALA A 10 35.18 34.24 25.75
C ALA A 10 34.86 33.38 24.51
N LEU A 11 35.88 32.95 23.74
CA LEU A 11 35.68 32.10 22.58
C LEU A 11 35.49 30.60 22.93
N ALA A 12 35.96 30.16 24.10
CA ALA A 12 35.82 28.77 24.56
C ALA A 12 34.42 28.45 25.12
N VAL A 13 33.63 29.47 25.52
CA VAL A 13 32.27 29.25 26.07
C VAL A 13 31.21 29.16 24.96
N VAL A 14 31.46 29.67 23.76
CA VAL A 14 30.50 29.67 22.65
C VAL A 14 30.51 28.30 21.88
N LEU A 15 31.56 27.49 22.03
CA LEU A 15 31.66 26.17 21.33
C LEU A 15 31.08 24.99 22.12
N LEU A 16 30.59 25.21 23.35
CA LEU A 16 29.96 24.16 24.17
C LEU A 16 28.43 24.17 24.20
N ALA A 17 27.80 25.15 23.52
CA ALA A 17 26.33 25.26 23.46
C ALA A 17 25.70 24.58 22.22
N GLY A 18 26.45 23.82 21.40
CA GLY A 18 26.04 23.34 20.10
C GLY A 18 25.64 21.86 20.03
N CYS A 19 25.57 21.13 21.14
CA CYS A 19 25.12 19.70 21.15
C CYS A 19 24.10 19.46 22.26
N ALA A 20 23.02 20.23 22.28
CA ALA A 20 21.80 19.76 22.93
C ALA A 20 21.14 18.76 21.99
N LYS A 21 21.48 17.46 22.15
CA LYS A 21 20.67 16.36 21.69
C LYS A 21 19.25 16.62 22.17
N LYS A 22 18.33 16.87 21.25
CA LYS A 22 16.90 16.77 21.54
C LYS A 22 16.67 15.32 21.92
N GLU A 23 16.66 15.00 23.19
CA GLU A 23 16.16 13.72 23.67
C GLU A 23 14.70 13.63 23.17
N LYS A 24 14.44 12.69 22.26
CA LYS A 24 13.10 12.23 22.00
C LYS A 24 12.62 11.67 23.35
N GLU A 25 11.64 12.30 23.96
CA GLU A 25 10.94 11.72 25.09
C GLU A 25 10.49 10.33 24.67
N ALA A 26 11.08 9.33 25.31
CA ALA A 26 10.74 7.94 25.09
C ALA A 26 9.33 7.67 25.64
N GLY A 27 8.45 7.24 24.77
CA GLY A 27 7.34 6.36 25.11
C GLY A 27 6.36 6.89 26.16
N GLY A 28 5.53 7.83 25.78
CA GLY A 28 4.27 8.03 26.48
C GLY A 28 3.42 6.77 26.41
N ALA A 29 2.93 6.31 27.55
CA ALA A 29 1.88 5.29 27.66
C ALA A 29 0.77 5.58 26.64
N ALA A 30 0.18 4.53 26.07
CA ALA A 30 -0.95 4.63 25.14
C ALA A 30 -2.01 5.57 25.73
N GLY A 31 -2.08 6.78 25.18
CA GLY A 31 -2.99 7.80 25.65
C GLY A 31 -4.42 7.36 25.39
N THR A 32 -5.25 7.45 26.39
CA THR A 32 -6.71 7.28 26.32
C THR A 32 -7.40 8.49 25.69
N GLY A 33 -6.65 9.33 24.99
CA GLY A 33 -7.13 10.54 24.32
C GLY A 33 -7.66 10.27 22.90
N ALA A 34 -8.48 11.19 22.40
CA ALA A 34 -8.93 11.15 20.99
C ALA A 34 -7.71 11.16 20.06
N PRO A 35 -7.81 10.49 18.87
CA PRO A 35 -6.74 10.49 17.89
C PRO A 35 -6.32 11.92 17.54
N ALA A 36 -5.02 12.19 17.58
CA ALA A 36 -4.45 13.49 17.21
C ALA A 36 -3.75 13.39 15.85
N ILE A 37 -3.67 14.50 15.13
CA ILE A 37 -2.87 14.60 13.91
C ILE A 37 -1.41 14.40 14.30
N GLY A 38 -0.79 13.33 13.80
CA GLY A 38 0.61 12.96 14.05
C GLY A 38 1.53 13.35 12.90
N ASP A 39 2.83 13.23 13.15
CA ASP A 39 3.87 13.52 12.17
C ASP A 39 3.93 12.46 11.05
N ALA A 40 4.90 11.57 11.14
CA ALA A 40 5.14 10.53 10.17
C ALA A 40 5.28 9.16 10.85
N ILE A 41 4.86 8.11 10.14
CA ILE A 41 5.28 6.76 10.44
C ILE A 41 6.37 6.33 9.45
N VAL A 42 7.45 5.78 9.98
CA VAL A 42 8.55 5.23 9.18
C VAL A 42 8.48 3.70 9.26
N GLN A 43 8.22 3.05 8.13
CA GLN A 43 8.17 1.59 8.06
C GLN A 43 9.35 1.02 7.24
N GLY A 44 9.75 -0.22 7.57
CA GLY A 44 10.74 -0.96 6.81
C GLY A 44 10.10 -1.87 5.77
N SER A 45 10.73 -1.97 4.59
CA SER A 45 10.39 -2.93 3.53
C SER A 45 11.65 -3.65 3.06
N ILE A 46 11.55 -4.96 2.82
CA ILE A 46 12.67 -5.76 2.27
C ILE A 46 12.88 -5.50 0.77
N GLY A 47 11.86 -5.00 0.06
CA GLY A 47 11.90 -4.71 -1.37
C GLY A 47 11.53 -3.27 -1.66
N ASP A 48 12.04 -2.77 -2.79
CA ASP A 48 11.60 -1.51 -3.37
C ASP A 48 10.38 -1.74 -4.27
N VAL A 49 9.62 -0.70 -4.53
CA VAL A 49 8.54 -0.74 -5.53
C VAL A 49 9.10 -0.86 -6.94
N SER A 50 8.45 -1.62 -7.81
CA SER A 50 8.74 -1.64 -9.25
C SER A 50 7.96 -0.56 -10.01
N GLY A 51 6.90 -0.04 -9.40
CA GLY A 51 6.01 1.00 -9.89
C GLY A 51 4.81 1.15 -8.97
N PHE A 52 3.93 2.08 -9.29
CA PHE A 52 2.75 2.37 -8.47
C PHE A 52 1.43 1.92 -9.10
N LEU A 53 1.40 1.70 -10.42
CA LEU A 53 0.20 1.18 -11.09
C LEU A 53 0.07 -0.32 -10.84
N THR A 54 -0.71 -0.70 -9.84
CA THR A 54 -0.88 -2.09 -9.41
C THR A 54 -1.49 -3.00 -10.48
N ALA A 55 -2.13 -2.43 -11.48
CA ALA A 55 -2.60 -3.15 -12.67
C ALA A 55 -1.45 -3.81 -13.47
N VAL A 56 -0.23 -3.24 -13.43
CA VAL A 56 0.93 -3.70 -14.19
C VAL A 56 2.14 -4.08 -13.33
N THR A 57 1.96 -4.12 -12.01
CA THR A 57 2.97 -4.60 -11.05
C THR A 57 2.45 -5.83 -10.31
N SER A 58 3.34 -6.72 -9.86
CA SER A 58 2.96 -7.94 -9.14
C SER A 58 3.73 -8.15 -7.84
N ASP A 59 4.63 -7.23 -7.49
CA ASP A 59 5.37 -7.29 -6.23
C ASP A 59 4.61 -6.66 -5.07
N SER A 60 4.81 -7.20 -3.86
CA SER A 60 4.08 -6.78 -2.66
C SER A 60 4.40 -5.34 -2.22
N ALA A 61 5.62 -4.84 -2.49
CA ALA A 61 6.01 -3.48 -2.14
C ALA A 61 5.22 -2.46 -2.96
N SER A 62 5.08 -2.70 -4.29
CA SER A 62 4.26 -1.89 -5.19
C SER A 62 2.78 -1.89 -4.79
N HIS A 63 2.22 -3.06 -4.45
CA HIS A 63 0.84 -3.15 -4.01
C HIS A 63 0.59 -2.43 -2.68
N THR A 64 1.50 -2.58 -1.70
CA THR A 64 1.42 -1.85 -0.44
C THR A 64 1.49 -0.33 -0.65
N ALA A 65 2.40 0.12 -1.51
CA ALA A 65 2.52 1.54 -1.84
C ALA A 65 1.32 2.06 -2.63
N GLY A 66 0.80 1.25 -3.57
CA GLY A 66 -0.40 1.57 -4.35
C GLY A 66 -1.63 1.77 -3.47
N ALA A 67 -1.80 0.96 -2.42
CA ALA A 67 -2.92 1.07 -1.47
C ALA A 67 -2.93 2.39 -0.66
N TYR A 68 -1.82 3.12 -0.60
CA TYR A 68 -1.84 4.48 -0.03
C TYR A 68 -2.43 5.51 -0.99
N VAL A 69 -2.30 5.29 -2.30
CA VAL A 69 -2.63 6.28 -3.32
C VAL A 69 -3.94 5.99 -4.03
N PHE A 70 -4.28 4.71 -4.21
CA PHE A 70 -5.46 4.28 -4.97
C PHE A 70 -6.46 3.56 -4.09
N ASN A 71 -7.70 3.50 -4.55
CA ASN A 71 -8.79 2.73 -3.96
C ASN A 71 -9.40 1.78 -4.99
N GLY A 72 -10.02 0.69 -4.50
CA GLY A 72 -10.91 -0.18 -5.27
C GLY A 72 -12.38 0.18 -5.08
N LEU A 73 -13.29 -0.58 -5.69
CA LEU A 73 -14.72 -0.44 -5.39
C LEU A 73 -15.04 -0.98 -4.01
N VAL A 74 -14.39 -2.07 -3.63
CA VAL A 74 -14.52 -2.76 -2.34
C VAL A 74 -13.14 -3.02 -1.76
N ARG A 75 -13.06 -3.19 -0.45
CA ARG A 75 -11.83 -3.59 0.27
C ARG A 75 -12.16 -4.63 1.34
N TYR A 76 -11.15 -5.27 1.88
CA TYR A 76 -11.29 -6.12 3.05
C TYR A 76 -11.10 -5.33 4.33
N ASP A 77 -11.98 -5.54 5.30
CA ASP A 77 -11.81 -5.05 6.66
C ASP A 77 -10.77 -5.90 7.44
N LYS A 78 -10.52 -5.55 8.71
CA LYS A 78 -9.58 -6.27 9.60
C LYS A 78 -9.97 -7.74 9.87
N ASP A 79 -11.22 -8.12 9.63
CA ASP A 79 -11.77 -9.46 9.84
C ASP A 79 -11.90 -10.23 8.52
N LEU A 80 -11.30 -9.72 7.43
CA LEU A 80 -11.35 -10.24 6.07
C LEU A 80 -12.77 -10.31 5.47
N LYS A 81 -13.64 -9.40 5.86
CA LYS A 81 -14.95 -9.20 5.24
C LYS A 81 -14.87 -8.10 4.22
N LEU A 82 -15.58 -8.26 3.11
CA LEU A 82 -15.66 -7.21 2.10
C LEU A 82 -16.56 -6.08 2.61
N GLU A 83 -16.06 -4.86 2.48
CA GLU A 83 -16.78 -3.62 2.72
C GLU A 83 -16.65 -2.68 1.51
N GLY A 84 -17.53 -1.69 1.42
CA GLY A 84 -17.48 -0.71 0.34
C GLY A 84 -16.31 0.26 0.53
N GLU A 85 -15.71 0.66 -0.60
CA GLU A 85 -14.67 1.68 -0.64
C GLU A 85 -15.09 2.82 -1.58
N LEU A 86 -14.76 2.79 -2.88
CA LEU A 86 -15.33 3.74 -3.85
C LEU A 86 -16.81 3.45 -4.16
N ALA A 87 -17.26 2.20 -4.02
CA ALA A 87 -18.67 1.88 -3.98
C ALA A 87 -19.21 2.02 -2.55
N GLU A 88 -20.28 2.77 -2.36
CA GLU A 88 -20.97 2.85 -1.05
C GLU A 88 -21.82 1.61 -0.78
N SER A 89 -22.29 0.94 -1.84
CA SER A 89 -23.10 -0.28 -1.77
C SER A 89 -23.08 -1.02 -3.10
N TRP A 90 -23.58 -2.25 -3.11
CA TRP A 90 -23.79 -3.03 -4.31
C TRP A 90 -24.98 -3.98 -4.17
N GLU A 91 -25.52 -4.39 -5.30
CA GLU A 91 -26.59 -5.38 -5.40
C GLU A 91 -26.12 -6.54 -6.27
N VAL A 92 -26.42 -7.76 -5.83
CA VAL A 92 -26.17 -8.99 -6.61
C VAL A 92 -27.52 -9.55 -7.04
N SER A 93 -27.69 -9.85 -8.34
CA SER A 93 -28.91 -10.44 -8.84
C SER A 93 -29.16 -11.82 -8.21
N PRO A 94 -30.44 -12.26 -8.14
CA PRO A 94 -30.79 -13.55 -7.52
C PRO A 94 -30.09 -14.77 -8.14
N ASP A 95 -29.73 -14.70 -9.42
CA ASP A 95 -29.00 -15.74 -10.14
C ASP A 95 -27.47 -15.64 -9.97
N GLY A 96 -26.99 -14.62 -9.23
CA GLY A 96 -25.57 -14.39 -8.96
C GLY A 96 -24.73 -13.97 -10.17
N LYS A 97 -25.36 -13.58 -11.29
CA LYS A 97 -24.68 -13.26 -12.55
C LYS A 97 -24.47 -11.77 -12.80
N LYS A 98 -25.15 -10.91 -12.08
CA LYS A 98 -25.06 -9.46 -12.25
C LYS A 98 -24.74 -8.79 -10.93
N ILE A 99 -23.80 -7.86 -10.95
CA ILE A 99 -23.51 -6.98 -9.82
C ILE A 99 -23.71 -5.54 -10.29
N THR A 100 -24.47 -4.78 -9.52
CA THR A 100 -24.64 -3.33 -9.71
C THR A 100 -23.97 -2.63 -8.54
N PHE A 101 -22.95 -1.82 -8.80
CA PHE A 101 -22.27 -1.00 -7.81
C PHE A 101 -22.82 0.41 -7.82
N HIS A 102 -23.13 0.95 -6.65
CA HIS A 102 -23.51 2.34 -6.41
C HIS A 102 -22.27 3.09 -5.90
N LEU A 103 -21.74 3.99 -6.71
CA LEU A 103 -20.49 4.69 -6.42
C LEU A 103 -20.72 5.92 -5.54
N ARG A 104 -19.78 6.19 -4.64
CA ARG A 104 -19.81 7.39 -3.79
C ARG A 104 -19.79 8.66 -4.62
N LYS A 105 -20.66 9.60 -4.25
CA LYS A 105 -20.72 10.92 -4.87
C LYS A 105 -19.65 11.85 -4.27
N GLY A 106 -19.15 12.78 -5.08
CA GLY A 106 -18.21 13.80 -4.62
C GLY A 106 -16.76 13.33 -4.45
N VAL A 107 -16.45 12.08 -4.74
CA VAL A 107 -15.05 11.59 -4.76
C VAL A 107 -14.30 12.28 -5.89
N ARG A 108 -13.06 12.68 -5.60
CA ARG A 108 -12.15 13.32 -6.58
C ARG A 108 -10.82 12.62 -6.60
N TRP A 109 -10.22 12.60 -7.77
CA TRP A 109 -8.81 12.32 -7.94
C TRP A 109 -7.97 13.39 -7.23
N GLN A 110 -6.74 13.07 -6.86
CA GLN A 110 -5.84 13.98 -6.14
C GLN A 110 -5.45 15.22 -6.94
N ASP A 111 -5.71 15.25 -8.24
CA ASP A 111 -5.58 16.43 -9.12
C ASP A 111 -6.86 17.28 -9.20
N GLY A 112 -7.93 16.87 -8.48
CA GLY A 112 -9.20 17.57 -8.41
C GLY A 112 -10.25 17.10 -9.42
N THR A 113 -9.90 16.26 -10.39
CA THR A 113 -10.84 15.70 -11.39
C THR A 113 -11.89 14.83 -10.67
N PRO A 114 -13.19 14.90 -11.01
CA PRO A 114 -14.21 14.01 -10.44
C PRO A 114 -13.94 12.54 -10.81
N PHE A 115 -14.10 11.65 -9.83
CA PHE A 115 -14.16 10.21 -10.05
C PHE A 115 -15.56 9.80 -10.51
N THR A 116 -15.64 8.92 -11.50
CA THR A 116 -16.91 8.42 -12.04
C THR A 116 -16.82 6.93 -12.41
N SER A 117 -17.98 6.34 -12.73
CA SER A 117 -18.08 4.97 -13.24
C SER A 117 -17.31 4.74 -14.55
N GLU A 118 -17.05 5.79 -15.32
CA GLU A 118 -16.20 5.71 -16.53
C GLU A 118 -14.75 5.34 -16.20
N ASP A 119 -14.23 5.76 -15.04
CA ASP A 119 -12.88 5.36 -14.59
C ASP A 119 -12.86 3.86 -14.27
N VAL A 120 -13.93 3.32 -13.67
CA VAL A 120 -14.07 1.89 -13.39
C VAL A 120 -14.14 1.09 -14.68
N LEU A 121 -14.97 1.53 -15.64
CA LEU A 121 -15.11 0.89 -16.95
C LEU A 121 -13.79 0.94 -17.73
N PHE A 122 -13.08 2.06 -17.68
CA PHE A 122 -11.75 2.20 -18.27
C PHE A 122 -10.76 1.22 -17.65
N THR A 123 -10.74 1.12 -16.31
CA THR A 123 -9.85 0.20 -15.59
C THR A 123 -10.11 -1.24 -16.03
N TYR A 124 -11.37 -1.67 -16.04
CA TYR A 124 -11.75 -3.00 -16.53
C TYR A 124 -11.24 -3.26 -17.95
N ARG A 125 -11.46 -2.31 -18.88
CA ARG A 125 -10.99 -2.42 -20.27
C ARG A 125 -9.47 -2.56 -20.35
N LYS A 126 -8.71 -1.86 -19.52
CA LYS A 126 -7.26 -2.00 -19.43
C LYS A 126 -6.83 -3.35 -18.87
N MET A 127 -7.58 -3.90 -17.89
CA MET A 127 -7.27 -5.23 -17.33
C MET A 127 -7.43 -6.38 -18.33
N ILE A 128 -8.34 -6.24 -19.30
CA ILE A 128 -8.57 -7.27 -20.32
C ILE A 128 -7.88 -6.94 -21.66
N ASP A 129 -7.23 -5.78 -21.79
CA ASP A 129 -6.51 -5.36 -22.99
C ASP A 129 -5.21 -6.18 -23.14
N PRO A 130 -5.01 -6.93 -24.26
CA PRO A 130 -3.79 -7.69 -24.49
C PRO A 130 -2.51 -6.83 -24.55
N ASN A 131 -2.63 -5.52 -24.76
CA ASN A 131 -1.49 -4.60 -24.74
C ASN A 131 -1.11 -4.16 -23.30
N THR A 132 -1.93 -4.44 -22.30
CA THR A 132 -1.63 -4.16 -20.89
C THR A 132 -0.92 -5.36 -20.27
N PRO A 133 0.34 -5.23 -19.84
CA PRO A 133 1.10 -6.34 -19.26
C PRO A 133 0.66 -6.63 -17.81
N THR A 134 -0.59 -7.08 -17.64
CA THR A 134 -1.16 -7.39 -16.32
C THR A 134 -1.11 -8.88 -16.01
N ALA A 135 -0.90 -9.22 -14.72
CA ALA A 135 -1.02 -10.58 -14.21
C ALA A 135 -2.47 -10.94 -13.81
N TYR A 136 -3.42 -9.98 -13.86
CA TYR A 136 -4.75 -10.08 -13.25
C TYR A 136 -5.88 -10.21 -14.28
N ALA A 137 -5.60 -10.33 -15.56
CA ALA A 137 -6.60 -10.46 -16.62
C ALA A 137 -7.56 -11.65 -16.41
N GLU A 138 -7.05 -12.74 -15.80
CA GLU A 138 -7.82 -13.96 -15.52
C GLU A 138 -9.04 -13.68 -14.62
N ASP A 139 -8.95 -12.73 -13.69
CA ASP A 139 -10.01 -12.40 -12.74
C ASP A 139 -11.25 -11.82 -13.43
N PHE A 140 -11.09 -11.35 -14.67
CA PHE A 140 -12.14 -10.70 -15.46
C PHE A 140 -12.61 -11.51 -16.67
N LYS A 141 -12.04 -12.67 -16.92
CA LYS A 141 -12.39 -13.50 -18.12
C LYS A 141 -13.86 -13.94 -18.19
N GLN A 142 -14.54 -14.01 -17.04
CA GLN A 142 -15.95 -14.45 -16.99
C GLN A 142 -16.93 -13.27 -17.12
N VAL A 143 -16.42 -12.04 -17.21
CA VAL A 143 -17.25 -10.86 -17.45
C VAL A 143 -17.70 -10.88 -18.91
N THR A 144 -19.02 -10.84 -19.11
CA THR A 144 -19.64 -10.78 -20.44
C THR A 144 -20.05 -9.38 -20.84
N ARG A 145 -20.33 -8.53 -19.85
CA ARG A 145 -20.72 -7.13 -20.06
C ARG A 145 -20.28 -6.27 -18.88
N ALA A 146 -19.79 -5.08 -19.17
CA ALA A 146 -19.48 -4.06 -18.17
C ALA A 146 -19.91 -2.70 -18.70
N GLU A 147 -20.66 -1.92 -17.89
CA GLU A 147 -21.28 -0.67 -18.31
C GLU A 147 -21.22 0.39 -17.20
N ALA A 148 -21.17 1.64 -17.64
CA ALA A 148 -21.28 2.82 -16.82
C ALA A 148 -22.53 3.63 -17.29
N PRO A 149 -23.75 3.26 -16.88
CA PRO A 149 -24.99 3.86 -17.37
C PRO A 149 -25.14 5.31 -16.93
N ASP A 150 -24.56 5.69 -15.82
CA ASP A 150 -24.49 7.05 -15.29
C ASP A 150 -23.20 7.23 -14.45
N PRO A 151 -22.82 8.45 -14.07
CA PRO A 151 -21.54 8.71 -13.38
C PRO A 151 -21.34 7.97 -12.05
N HIS A 152 -22.40 7.45 -11.43
CA HIS A 152 -22.37 6.83 -10.10
C HIS A 152 -22.88 5.40 -10.06
N THR A 153 -23.13 4.80 -11.22
CA THR A 153 -23.57 3.41 -11.33
C THR A 153 -22.61 2.65 -12.24
N PHE A 154 -22.10 1.54 -11.77
CA PHE A 154 -21.31 0.60 -12.57
C PHE A 154 -21.98 -0.77 -12.53
N VAL A 155 -22.17 -1.39 -13.69
CA VAL A 155 -22.86 -2.67 -13.83
C VAL A 155 -21.94 -3.66 -14.49
N VAL A 156 -21.86 -4.87 -13.93
CA VAL A 156 -21.11 -5.98 -14.51
C VAL A 156 -21.95 -7.25 -14.57
N GLU A 157 -21.86 -7.98 -15.68
CA GLU A 157 -22.53 -9.24 -15.88
C GLU A 157 -21.50 -10.35 -16.15
N TYR A 158 -21.81 -11.56 -15.67
CA TYR A 158 -20.95 -12.74 -15.75
C TYR A 158 -21.66 -13.85 -16.50
N GLU A 159 -20.93 -14.69 -17.20
CA GLU A 159 -21.47 -15.88 -17.87
C GLU A 159 -22.17 -16.84 -16.89
N LYS A 160 -21.59 -17.00 -15.72
CA LYS A 160 -22.07 -17.85 -14.61
C LYS A 160 -21.71 -17.23 -13.26
N PRO A 161 -22.40 -17.63 -12.16
CA PRO A 161 -22.00 -17.20 -10.82
C PRO A 161 -20.52 -17.51 -10.58
N PHE A 162 -19.79 -16.50 -10.09
CA PHE A 162 -18.34 -16.56 -9.88
C PHE A 162 -18.01 -16.10 -8.48
N ALA A 163 -17.56 -17.02 -7.61
CA ALA A 163 -17.35 -16.71 -6.20
C ALA A 163 -16.43 -15.50 -5.93
N PRO A 164 -15.31 -15.30 -6.67
CA PRO A 164 -14.47 -14.11 -6.51
C PRO A 164 -15.03 -12.83 -7.14
N ALA A 165 -16.19 -12.88 -7.84
CA ALA A 165 -16.70 -11.78 -8.65
C ALA A 165 -16.70 -10.42 -7.92
N LEU A 166 -17.19 -10.38 -6.68
CA LEU A 166 -17.21 -9.14 -5.89
C LEU A 166 -15.79 -8.70 -5.49
N ALA A 167 -14.96 -9.64 -5.03
CA ALA A 167 -13.61 -9.36 -4.55
C ALA A 167 -12.67 -8.84 -5.66
N SER A 168 -12.87 -9.27 -6.90
CA SER A 168 -12.07 -8.81 -8.05
C SER A 168 -12.16 -7.29 -8.26
N TRP A 169 -13.27 -6.66 -7.84
CA TRP A 169 -13.46 -5.20 -7.90
C TRP A 169 -12.79 -4.43 -6.75
N GLY A 170 -12.04 -5.12 -5.89
CA GLY A 170 -11.05 -4.51 -5.00
C GLY A 170 -9.76 -4.09 -5.71
N MET A 171 -9.61 -4.34 -7.02
CA MET A 171 -8.53 -3.78 -7.81
C MET A 171 -8.54 -2.25 -7.76
N HIS A 172 -7.37 -1.64 -7.74
CA HIS A 172 -7.25 -0.20 -7.74
C HIS A 172 -7.77 0.40 -9.05
N VAL A 173 -8.69 1.35 -8.93
CA VAL A 173 -9.24 2.06 -10.08
C VAL A 173 -8.20 3.03 -10.64
N LEU A 174 -8.13 3.12 -11.96
CA LEU A 174 -7.18 3.92 -12.71
C LEU A 174 -7.81 5.22 -13.21
N PRO A 175 -7.10 6.37 -13.17
CA PRO A 175 -7.58 7.65 -13.67
C PRO A 175 -7.65 7.64 -15.21
N LYS A 176 -8.84 7.49 -15.77
CA LYS A 176 -9.07 7.48 -17.22
C LYS A 176 -8.46 8.70 -17.90
N HIS A 177 -8.73 9.89 -17.38
CA HIS A 177 -8.29 11.18 -17.95
C HIS A 177 -6.77 11.34 -18.05
N LEU A 178 -5.98 10.57 -17.29
CA LEU A 178 -4.51 10.60 -17.33
C LEU A 178 -3.90 9.40 -18.06
N LEU A 179 -4.68 8.36 -18.33
CA LEU A 179 -4.18 7.10 -18.87
C LEU A 179 -4.76 6.73 -20.25
N GLU A 180 -5.84 7.37 -20.69
CA GLU A 180 -6.51 6.99 -21.94
C GLU A 180 -5.64 7.13 -23.18
N GLU A 181 -4.68 8.06 -23.19
CA GLU A 181 -3.74 8.25 -24.29
C GLU A 181 -2.63 7.19 -24.36
N TYR A 182 -2.50 6.34 -23.31
CA TYR A 182 -1.46 5.32 -23.23
C TYR A 182 -2.00 3.94 -23.64
N PRO A 183 -1.64 3.41 -24.83
CA PRO A 183 -1.96 2.02 -25.17
C PRO A 183 -1.40 1.04 -24.13
N ASP A 184 -0.14 1.20 -23.78
CA ASP A 184 0.55 0.49 -22.70
C ASP A 184 0.70 1.41 -21.49
N ILE A 185 -0.15 1.24 -20.50
CA ILE A 185 -0.17 2.07 -19.28
C ILE A 185 1.09 1.91 -18.42
N SER A 186 1.86 0.84 -18.58
CA SER A 186 3.13 0.65 -17.86
C SER A 186 4.17 1.72 -18.20
N LYS A 187 4.04 2.32 -19.38
CA LYS A 187 4.91 3.39 -19.88
C LYS A 187 4.45 4.78 -19.47
N SER A 188 3.29 4.90 -18.84
CA SER A 188 2.79 6.17 -18.34
C SER A 188 3.68 6.71 -17.21
N PRO A 189 3.88 8.03 -17.13
CA PRO A 189 4.52 8.69 -15.99
C PRO A 189 3.85 8.38 -14.65
N LEU A 190 2.56 8.04 -14.64
CA LEU A 190 1.82 7.66 -13.44
C LEU A 190 2.40 6.42 -12.75
N ASN A 191 3.10 5.55 -13.48
CA ASN A 191 3.78 4.41 -12.86
C ASN A 191 4.94 4.82 -11.94
N LYS A 192 5.39 6.08 -12.04
CA LYS A 192 6.44 6.66 -11.17
C LYS A 192 5.94 7.79 -10.28
N LYS A 193 4.90 8.50 -10.70
CA LYS A 193 4.29 9.62 -9.98
C LYS A 193 2.76 9.44 -10.01
N PRO A 194 2.24 8.56 -9.15
CA PRO A 194 0.83 8.20 -9.18
C PRO A 194 -0.06 9.35 -8.72
N VAL A 195 -1.24 9.42 -9.33
CA VAL A 195 -2.37 10.26 -8.92
C VAL A 195 -3.55 9.31 -8.72
N GLY A 196 -4.07 9.25 -7.51
CA GLY A 196 -5.15 8.36 -7.12
C GLY A 196 -6.29 9.07 -6.41
N THR A 197 -7.16 8.28 -5.79
CA THR A 197 -8.26 8.75 -4.93
C THR A 197 -7.97 8.52 -3.46
N GLY A 198 -6.82 7.91 -3.12
CA GLY A 198 -6.49 7.35 -1.83
C GLY A 198 -6.15 8.34 -0.72
N PRO A 199 -5.95 7.79 0.49
CA PRO A 199 -5.73 8.59 1.71
C PRO A 199 -4.41 9.35 1.74
N PHE A 200 -3.45 8.95 0.92
CA PHE A 200 -2.15 9.64 0.84
C PHE A 200 -1.81 9.99 -0.60
N ARG A 201 -1.10 11.11 -0.77
CA ARG A 201 -0.56 11.60 -2.04
C ARG A 201 0.92 11.22 -2.15
N PHE A 202 1.36 10.83 -3.34
CA PHE A 202 2.76 10.57 -3.61
C PHE A 202 3.60 11.86 -3.48
N LEU A 203 4.72 11.79 -2.77
CA LEU A 203 5.64 12.91 -2.59
C LEU A 203 7.02 12.62 -3.19
N GLU A 204 7.63 11.47 -2.87
CA GLU A 204 8.99 11.14 -3.28
C GLU A 204 9.17 9.62 -3.45
N TRP A 205 9.93 9.23 -4.46
CA TRP A 205 10.53 7.91 -4.58
C TRP A 205 12.02 8.03 -4.90
N LYS A 206 12.84 7.60 -3.98
CA LYS A 206 14.28 7.44 -4.17
C LYS A 206 14.58 5.95 -4.27
N THR A 207 14.79 5.50 -5.50
CA THR A 207 15.00 4.08 -5.83
C THR A 207 16.06 3.44 -4.95
N GLY A 208 15.76 2.26 -4.41
CA GLY A 208 16.63 1.51 -3.52
C GLY A 208 16.79 2.11 -2.11
N ALA A 209 16.09 3.20 -1.80
CA ALA A 209 16.21 3.88 -0.51
C ALA A 209 14.88 4.09 0.20
N LYS A 210 13.94 4.80 -0.40
CA LYS A 210 12.66 5.11 0.25
C LYS A 210 11.56 5.54 -0.72
N THR A 211 10.31 5.38 -0.29
CA THR A 211 9.14 6.10 -0.80
C THR A 211 8.55 6.97 0.31
N VAL A 212 7.97 8.11 -0.06
CA VAL A 212 7.33 9.06 0.87
C VAL A 212 5.97 9.45 0.33
N PHE A 213 4.98 9.39 1.19
CA PHE A 213 3.61 9.83 0.91
C PHE A 213 3.19 10.84 1.97
N GLU A 214 2.37 11.83 1.58
CA GLU A 214 1.77 12.80 2.49
C GLU A 214 0.25 12.61 2.56
N ALA A 215 -0.35 12.98 3.68
CA ALA A 215 -1.79 12.86 3.87
C ALA A 215 -2.55 13.65 2.80
N ASN A 216 -3.57 13.03 2.23
CA ASN A 216 -4.53 13.69 1.37
C ASN A 216 -5.56 14.42 2.25
N PRO A 217 -5.56 15.77 2.30
CA PRO A 217 -6.51 16.52 3.13
C PRO A 217 -7.96 16.37 2.67
N ASP A 218 -8.15 16.06 1.38
CA ASP A 218 -9.45 15.98 0.72
C ASP A 218 -9.93 14.53 0.53
N TYR A 219 -9.36 13.57 1.29
CA TYR A 219 -9.75 12.17 1.21
C TYR A 219 -11.23 12.00 1.59
N PHE A 220 -11.98 11.26 0.79
CA PHE A 220 -13.44 11.16 0.93
C PHE A 220 -13.92 10.51 2.24
N GLU A 221 -13.09 9.70 2.90
CA GLU A 221 -13.34 9.14 4.23
C GLU A 221 -12.76 10.00 5.37
N GLY A 222 -12.29 11.19 5.06
CA GLY A 222 -11.64 12.11 5.99
C GLY A 222 -10.12 12.04 5.95
N ARG A 223 -9.48 13.18 6.26
CA ARG A 223 -8.03 13.31 6.27
C ARG A 223 -7.39 12.29 7.23
N PRO A 224 -6.36 11.54 6.83
CA PRO A 224 -5.60 10.68 7.72
C PRO A 224 -5.01 11.44 8.92
N TYR A 225 -4.95 10.79 10.09
CA TYR A 225 -4.30 11.36 11.27
C TYR A 225 -2.78 11.49 11.10
N LEU A 226 -2.14 10.54 10.43
CA LEU A 226 -0.72 10.62 10.07
C LEU A 226 -0.52 11.66 8.96
N SER A 227 0.46 12.55 9.13
CA SER A 227 0.81 13.52 8.09
C SER A 227 1.62 12.90 6.96
N ARG A 228 2.41 11.85 7.25
CA ARG A 228 3.25 11.16 6.26
C ARG A 228 3.38 9.66 6.54
N VAL A 229 3.59 8.92 5.46
CA VAL A 229 4.06 7.52 5.49
C VAL A 229 5.39 7.48 4.75
N VAL A 230 6.42 6.98 5.40
CA VAL A 230 7.76 6.79 4.82
C VAL A 230 8.08 5.31 4.84
N THR A 231 8.35 4.71 3.67
CA THR A 231 8.82 3.33 3.57
C THR A 231 10.30 3.33 3.23
N ARG A 232 11.14 2.83 4.12
CA ARG A 232 12.59 2.66 3.89
C ARG A 232 12.87 1.25 3.36
N VAL A 233 13.69 1.17 2.32
CA VAL A 233 14.13 -0.11 1.76
C VAL A 233 15.31 -0.63 2.57
N ILE A 234 15.10 -1.73 3.29
CA ILE A 234 16.11 -2.39 4.13
C ILE A 234 16.03 -3.90 3.84
N PRO A 235 16.79 -4.41 2.84
CA PRO A 235 16.64 -5.77 2.34
C PRO A 235 16.92 -6.88 3.36
N ASP A 236 17.79 -6.64 4.31
CA ASP A 236 18.14 -7.63 5.34
C ASP A 236 17.22 -7.51 6.56
N PRO A 237 16.43 -8.55 6.90
CA PRO A 237 15.51 -8.51 8.04
C PRO A 237 16.17 -8.35 9.41
N ALA A 238 17.44 -8.76 9.57
CA ALA A 238 18.16 -8.61 10.83
C ALA A 238 18.59 -7.14 11.00
N THR A 239 19.10 -6.51 9.96
CA THR A 239 19.40 -5.07 9.92
C THR A 239 18.13 -4.25 10.17
N MET A 240 17.01 -4.62 9.51
CA MET A 240 15.73 -3.93 9.71
C MET A 240 15.26 -4.02 11.17
N PHE A 241 15.45 -5.17 11.82
CA PHE A 241 15.10 -5.35 13.23
C PHE A 241 16.01 -4.51 14.17
N LEU A 242 17.28 -4.33 13.83
CA LEU A 242 18.17 -3.42 14.56
C LEU A 242 17.74 -1.96 14.39
N GLU A 243 17.37 -1.55 13.18
CA GLU A 243 16.82 -0.22 12.91
C GLU A 243 15.53 0.05 13.71
N LEU A 244 14.63 -0.94 13.83
CA LEU A 244 13.45 -0.83 14.70
C LEU A 244 13.87 -0.57 16.15
N LYS A 245 14.77 -1.39 16.70
CA LYS A 245 15.21 -1.24 18.11
C LYS A 245 15.96 0.07 18.38
N SER A 246 16.65 0.61 17.40
CA SER A 246 17.35 1.89 17.53
C SER A 246 16.48 3.12 17.24
N GLY A 247 15.22 2.92 16.85
CA GLY A 247 14.30 4.00 16.50
C GLY A 247 14.54 4.60 15.11
N GLY A 248 15.25 3.89 14.23
CA GLY A 248 15.44 4.28 12.84
C GLY A 248 14.21 4.03 11.96
N ILE A 249 13.34 3.10 12.37
CA ILE A 249 12.00 2.87 11.84
C ILE A 249 11.01 2.65 12.99
N ASP A 250 9.73 2.86 12.74
CA ASP A 250 8.65 2.72 13.73
C ASP A 250 7.90 1.38 13.57
N MET A 251 7.92 0.78 12.39
CA MET A 251 7.14 -0.43 12.07
C MET A 251 7.88 -1.33 11.07
N MET A 252 7.76 -2.65 11.26
CA MET A 252 8.23 -3.66 10.31
C MET A 252 7.43 -4.96 10.42
N GLY A 253 7.46 -5.76 9.36
CA GLY A 253 7.04 -7.17 9.41
C GLY A 253 8.11 -8.02 10.11
N LEU A 254 7.70 -8.85 11.06
CA LEU A 254 8.61 -9.75 11.78
C LEU A 254 8.70 -11.11 11.09
N THR A 255 9.90 -11.66 11.00
CA THR A 255 10.08 -13.07 10.64
C THR A 255 9.54 -13.98 11.77
N PRO A 256 9.18 -15.26 11.50
CA PRO A 256 8.70 -16.16 12.54
C PRO A 256 9.64 -16.28 13.74
N ILE A 257 10.95 -16.28 13.51
CA ILE A 257 11.96 -16.35 14.59
C ILE A 257 11.97 -15.07 15.41
N GLN A 258 11.94 -13.91 14.77
CA GLN A 258 11.82 -12.62 15.45
C GLN A 258 10.54 -12.57 16.27
N TYR A 259 9.40 -12.96 15.69
CA TYR A 259 8.10 -12.94 16.37
C TYR A 259 8.05 -13.85 17.59
N THR A 260 8.59 -15.09 17.50
CA THR A 260 8.45 -16.12 18.56
C THR A 260 9.56 -16.11 19.59
N ARG A 261 10.75 -15.56 19.28
CA ARG A 261 11.92 -15.65 20.15
C ARG A 261 12.56 -14.32 20.50
N GLN A 262 12.67 -13.37 19.54
CA GLN A 262 13.45 -12.15 19.74
C GLN A 262 12.63 -10.98 20.29
N THR A 263 11.30 -11.08 20.27
CA THR A 263 10.37 -10.04 20.74
C THR A 263 9.64 -10.44 22.03
N GLU A 264 10.06 -11.53 22.70
CA GLU A 264 9.43 -12.01 23.92
C GLU A 264 10.05 -11.42 25.22
N THR A 265 11.03 -10.51 25.10
CA THR A 265 11.67 -9.85 26.22
C THR A 265 10.78 -8.76 26.80
N GLU A 266 10.87 -8.52 28.12
CA GLU A 266 10.15 -7.41 28.78
C GLU A 266 10.53 -6.05 28.21
N GLU A 267 11.81 -5.85 27.88
CA GLU A 267 12.31 -4.62 27.28
C GLU A 267 11.62 -4.32 25.94
N PHE A 268 11.50 -5.34 25.06
CA PHE A 268 10.81 -5.19 23.79
C PHE A 268 9.33 -4.84 24.01
N ARG A 269 8.64 -5.55 24.91
CA ARG A 269 7.22 -5.34 25.19
C ARG A 269 6.90 -3.97 25.82
N LYS A 270 7.87 -3.36 26.51
CA LYS A 270 7.72 -1.98 27.03
C LYS A 270 7.81 -0.93 25.93
N SER A 271 8.55 -1.21 24.87
CA SER A 271 8.85 -0.24 23.81
C SER A 271 8.00 -0.43 22.55
N PHE A 272 7.50 -1.65 22.29
CA PHE A 272 6.83 -1.99 21.05
C PHE A 272 5.54 -2.80 21.28
N ASN A 273 4.52 -2.50 20.48
CA ASN A 273 3.34 -3.32 20.34
C ASN A 273 3.55 -4.37 19.26
N LYS A 274 3.10 -5.59 19.51
CA LYS A 274 3.21 -6.72 18.60
C LYS A 274 1.82 -7.16 18.16
N TYR A 275 1.60 -7.17 16.84
CA TYR A 275 0.31 -7.53 16.25
C TYR A 275 0.43 -8.79 15.41
N ARG A 276 -0.67 -9.51 15.29
CA ARG A 276 -0.86 -10.62 14.35
C ARG A 276 -2.20 -10.43 13.66
N TYR A 277 -2.19 -10.58 12.34
CA TYR A 277 -3.38 -10.46 11.52
C TYR A 277 -3.47 -11.63 10.54
N LEU A 278 -4.69 -11.94 10.10
CA LEU A 278 -4.92 -12.88 9.02
C LEU A 278 -4.60 -12.22 7.68
N SER A 279 -4.11 -13.01 6.73
CA SER A 279 -3.91 -12.56 5.34
C SER A 279 -4.25 -13.69 4.39
N PHE A 280 -4.48 -13.36 3.12
CA PHE A 280 -4.63 -14.34 2.04
C PHE A 280 -3.28 -14.82 1.47
N GLY A 281 -2.16 -14.35 2.05
CA GLY A 281 -0.82 -14.75 1.65
C GLY A 281 -0.46 -16.17 2.12
N TYR A 282 0.26 -16.90 1.31
CA TYR A 282 0.85 -18.19 1.65
C TYR A 282 2.27 -18.30 1.09
N THR A 283 3.06 -19.17 1.71
CA THR A 283 4.40 -19.50 1.22
C THR A 283 4.35 -20.87 0.55
N CYS A 284 4.90 -20.97 -0.64
CA CYS A 284 4.93 -22.23 -1.39
C CYS A 284 6.31 -22.50 -1.99
N LEU A 285 6.56 -23.78 -2.31
CA LEU A 285 7.65 -24.21 -3.17
C LEU A 285 7.14 -24.34 -4.61
N GLY A 286 7.62 -23.46 -5.48
CA GLY A 286 7.32 -23.53 -6.92
C GLY A 286 8.32 -24.45 -7.65
N PHE A 287 7.81 -25.40 -8.44
CA PHE A 287 8.64 -26.28 -9.25
C PHE A 287 8.53 -25.95 -10.73
N ARG A 288 9.67 -25.76 -11.39
CA ARG A 288 9.74 -25.65 -12.84
C ARG A 288 9.46 -27.02 -13.47
N LEU A 289 8.25 -27.24 -13.97
CA LEU A 289 7.80 -28.54 -14.49
C LEU A 289 8.54 -28.99 -15.75
N SER A 290 9.13 -28.06 -16.52
CA SER A 290 9.97 -28.37 -17.68
C SER A 290 11.38 -28.86 -17.31
N HIS A 291 11.77 -28.80 -16.02
CA HIS A 291 13.05 -29.36 -15.57
C HIS A 291 12.94 -30.90 -15.46
N PRO A 292 13.90 -31.69 -15.99
CA PRO A 292 13.81 -33.16 -16.00
C PRO A 292 13.54 -33.79 -14.63
N LEU A 293 14.15 -33.28 -13.56
CA LEU A 293 13.92 -33.76 -12.20
C LEU A 293 12.50 -33.50 -11.72
N PHE A 294 11.99 -32.25 -11.96
CA PHE A 294 10.69 -31.82 -11.46
C PHE A 294 9.51 -32.12 -12.39
N SER A 295 9.75 -32.65 -13.58
CA SER A 295 8.71 -33.25 -14.43
C SER A 295 8.07 -34.48 -13.76
N ASN A 296 8.83 -35.23 -12.96
CA ASN A 296 8.36 -36.36 -12.21
C ASN A 296 7.54 -35.93 -10.98
N ARG A 297 6.23 -36.29 -10.96
CA ARG A 297 5.32 -36.00 -9.86
C ARG A 297 5.80 -36.55 -8.51
N ARG A 298 6.38 -37.76 -8.47
CA ARG A 298 6.84 -38.40 -7.23
C ARG A 298 7.99 -37.61 -6.59
N VAL A 299 8.86 -37.03 -7.42
CA VAL A 299 9.94 -36.16 -6.92
C VAL A 299 9.36 -34.93 -6.24
N ARG A 300 8.39 -34.25 -6.87
CA ARG A 300 7.74 -33.07 -6.26
C ARG A 300 7.01 -33.43 -4.96
N GLN A 301 6.38 -34.61 -4.90
CA GLN A 301 5.70 -35.09 -3.69
C GLN A 301 6.66 -35.38 -2.54
N ALA A 302 7.94 -35.70 -2.83
CA ALA A 302 8.95 -35.92 -1.79
C ALA A 302 9.38 -34.62 -1.10
N PHE A 303 9.07 -33.43 -1.67
CA PHE A 303 9.34 -32.12 -1.06
C PHE A 303 8.15 -31.58 -0.24
N ALA A 304 6.98 -32.18 -0.36
CA ALA A 304 5.76 -31.78 0.35
C ALA A 304 5.59 -32.56 1.66
#